data_9622cd195e650d796435e2c82f737ff0
#
_entry.id   9622cd195e650d796435e2c82f737ff0
#
_cell.length_a   1.000
_cell.length_b   1.000
_cell.length_c   1.000
_cell.angle_alpha   90.00
_cell.angle_beta   90.00
_cell.angle_gamma   90.00
#
_symmetry.space_group_name_H-M   'P 1'
#
loop_
_entity.id
_entity.type
_entity.pdbx_description
1 polymer ?
#
loop_
_entity_poly.entity_id
_entity_poly.type
_entity_poly.pdbx_seq_one_letter_code
_entity_poly.pdbx_strand_id
1 'polypeptide(L)'
;MVSDVRIGLVTGANQGLGRAVAAGLARAWGERGTVYLTGRDRQRVDEAAAALARAGLRVVPGVCDVRDGEAVQGLAQRIADRHGGVDFVDSNATAAISPGVPDADQVDDLINTNNLGATRMIRAFGPLLRPGGRLVVTASDFGTLASLPAHLHSRFATETMSLGDLDQTVRDYADAVRSGAAAGQGWPEWINIPSKIGQVAAVRIYARGQREQAMHDGQLISAVCPGLVDTRASRPWFTDMSQAQSPRQAAIDVVKLATGPIEPQMYGELVQRGRILPWSEPAAAVQTA
;
A
#
# COMPACT_ATOMS: atom_id res chain seq x y z
N MET A 1 31.14 -7.04 4.66
CA MET A 1 30.42 -6.62 5.87
C MET A 1 29.07 -6.10 5.41
N VAL A 2 27.97 -6.80 5.73
CA VAL A 2 26.61 -6.30 5.47
C VAL A 2 26.44 -5.05 6.35
N SER A 3 26.11 -3.92 5.75
CA SER A 3 25.85 -2.67 6.48
C SER A 3 24.72 -2.92 7.50
N ASP A 4 24.96 -2.64 8.76
CA ASP A 4 23.96 -2.77 9.86
C ASP A 4 22.87 -1.68 9.76
N VAL A 5 22.87 -0.93 8.67
CA VAL A 5 21.92 0.16 8.38
C VAL A 5 20.66 -0.41 7.71
N ARG A 6 19.51 -0.18 8.34
CA ARG A 6 18.19 -0.54 7.80
C ARG A 6 17.75 0.44 6.72
N ILE A 7 17.20 -0.08 5.64
CA ILE A 7 16.74 0.70 4.49
C ILE A 7 15.23 0.60 4.38
N GLY A 8 14.53 1.72 4.52
CA GLY A 8 13.08 1.81 4.37
C GLY A 8 12.68 2.69 3.21
N LEU A 9 11.56 2.37 2.59
CA LEU A 9 10.93 3.14 1.53
C LEU A 9 9.44 3.29 1.80
N VAL A 10 8.94 4.53 1.71
CA VAL A 10 7.50 4.82 1.81
C VAL A 10 7.08 5.65 0.62
N THR A 11 6.09 5.17 -0.16
CA THR A 11 5.54 5.92 -1.29
C THR A 11 4.36 6.79 -0.88
N GLY A 12 4.11 7.91 -1.61
CA GLY A 12 3.08 8.87 -1.23
C GLY A 12 3.33 9.53 0.14
N ALA A 13 4.60 9.64 0.54
CA ALA A 13 5.00 10.01 1.89
C ALA A 13 5.18 11.53 2.11
N ASN A 14 4.81 12.37 1.14
CA ASN A 14 4.87 13.83 1.27
C ASN A 14 3.76 14.41 2.18
N GLN A 15 2.74 13.61 2.56
CA GLN A 15 1.64 14.03 3.43
C GLN A 15 0.99 12.84 4.15
N GLY A 16 0.01 13.12 5.03
CA GLY A 16 -0.92 12.13 5.60
C GLY A 16 -0.22 10.94 6.27
N LEU A 17 -0.79 9.75 6.02
CA LEU A 17 -0.31 8.51 6.61
C LEU A 17 1.13 8.19 6.21
N GLY A 18 1.46 8.26 4.91
CA GLY A 18 2.82 7.95 4.43
C GLY A 18 3.90 8.80 5.09
N ARG A 19 3.66 10.13 5.28
CA ARG A 19 4.59 10.97 6.01
C ARG A 19 4.72 10.56 7.48
N ALA A 20 3.62 10.15 8.10
CA ALA A 20 3.64 9.69 9.48
C ALA A 20 4.37 8.35 9.64
N VAL A 21 4.24 7.43 8.67
CA VAL A 21 4.99 6.16 8.61
C VAL A 21 6.48 6.44 8.44
N ALA A 22 6.88 7.28 7.47
CA ALA A 22 8.28 7.64 7.27
C ALA A 22 8.89 8.27 8.53
N ALA A 23 8.17 9.16 9.22
CA ALA A 23 8.58 9.75 10.49
C ALA A 23 8.70 8.71 11.61
N GLY A 24 7.77 7.76 11.67
CA GLY A 24 7.77 6.67 12.64
C GLY A 24 8.97 5.74 12.47
N LEU A 25 9.27 5.36 11.24
CA LEU A 25 10.45 4.55 10.88
C LEU A 25 11.75 5.27 11.22
N ALA A 26 11.88 6.53 10.80
CA ALA A 26 13.07 7.35 11.08
C ALA A 26 13.32 7.48 12.60
N ARG A 27 12.25 7.58 13.39
CA ARG A 27 12.36 7.61 14.86
C ARG A 27 12.75 6.27 15.45
N ALA A 28 12.13 5.17 14.97
CA ALA A 28 12.36 3.83 15.49
C ALA A 28 13.78 3.32 15.18
N TRP A 29 14.30 3.65 14.01
CA TRP A 29 15.62 3.17 13.57
C TRP A 29 16.76 4.12 13.96
N GLY A 30 16.48 5.41 14.16
CA GLY A 30 17.48 6.42 14.51
C GLY A 30 18.63 6.48 13.52
N GLU A 31 19.86 6.49 14.01
CA GLU A 31 21.06 6.54 13.16
C GLU A 31 21.30 5.24 12.37
N ARG A 32 20.70 4.13 12.78
CA ARG A 32 20.77 2.84 12.08
C ARG A 32 19.76 2.70 10.96
N GLY A 33 19.07 3.77 10.55
CA GLY A 33 18.08 3.75 9.51
C GLY A 33 18.28 4.80 8.43
N THR A 34 18.04 4.41 7.19
CA THR A 34 17.85 5.32 6.06
C THR A 34 16.43 5.13 5.54
N VAL A 35 15.58 6.15 5.66
CA VAL A 35 14.19 6.11 5.23
C VAL A 35 14.00 7.00 4.02
N TYR A 36 13.68 6.41 2.88
CA TYR A 36 13.28 7.11 1.66
C TYR A 36 11.83 7.55 1.77
N LEU A 37 11.63 8.86 1.74
CA LEU A 37 10.32 9.51 1.68
C LEU A 37 10.06 9.89 0.24
N THR A 38 9.09 9.24 -0.44
CA THR A 38 8.88 9.48 -1.87
C THR A 38 7.48 9.96 -2.21
N GLY A 39 7.39 10.65 -3.34
CA GLY A 39 6.17 11.16 -3.93
C GLY A 39 6.42 11.69 -5.33
N ARG A 40 5.37 12.00 -6.09
CA ARG A 40 5.46 12.44 -7.49
C ARG A 40 5.88 13.90 -7.67
N ASP A 41 5.64 14.73 -6.66
CA ASP A 41 5.88 16.17 -6.70
C ASP A 41 7.15 16.51 -5.90
N ARG A 42 8.16 17.02 -6.58
CA ARG A 42 9.47 17.37 -6.02
C ARG A 42 9.34 18.35 -4.85
N GLN A 43 8.61 19.46 -5.06
CA GLN A 43 8.50 20.50 -4.06
C GLN A 43 7.87 19.97 -2.77
N ARG A 44 6.77 19.24 -2.88
CA ARG A 44 6.06 18.66 -1.72
C ARG A 44 6.87 17.60 -0.99
N VAL A 45 7.68 16.84 -1.72
CA VAL A 45 8.60 15.86 -1.13
C VAL A 45 9.72 16.58 -0.33
N ASP A 46 10.33 17.58 -0.91
CA ASP A 46 11.41 18.35 -0.27
C ASP A 46 10.90 19.13 0.95
N GLU A 47 9.71 19.73 0.86
CA GLU A 47 9.04 20.40 2.01
C GLU A 47 8.74 19.41 3.15
N ALA A 48 8.25 18.22 2.83
CA ALA A 48 7.97 17.18 3.82
C ALA A 48 9.25 16.68 4.51
N ALA A 49 10.30 16.44 3.74
CA ALA A 49 11.60 16.04 4.28
C ALA A 49 12.22 17.13 5.16
N ALA A 50 12.17 18.38 4.72
CA ALA A 50 12.64 19.54 5.51
C ALA A 50 11.85 19.69 6.83
N ALA A 51 10.52 19.44 6.81
CA ALA A 51 9.71 19.48 8.02
C ALA A 51 10.10 18.39 9.02
N LEU A 52 10.40 17.18 8.54
CA LEU A 52 10.89 16.09 9.39
C LEU A 52 12.30 16.35 9.91
N ALA A 53 13.18 16.92 9.10
CA ALA A 53 14.53 17.32 9.51
C ALA A 53 14.50 18.37 10.65
N ARG A 54 13.60 19.36 10.57
CA ARG A 54 13.38 20.32 11.68
C ARG A 54 12.89 19.65 12.97
N ALA A 55 12.24 18.50 12.86
CA ALA A 55 11.84 17.69 14.02
C ALA A 55 12.92 16.68 14.46
N GLY A 56 14.16 16.81 13.96
CA GLY A 56 15.29 15.94 14.30
C GLY A 56 15.23 14.55 13.65
N LEU A 57 14.39 14.35 12.63
CA LEU A 57 14.23 13.05 11.95
C LEU A 57 14.94 13.07 10.58
N ARG A 58 15.76 12.06 10.33
CA ARG A 58 16.51 11.92 9.07
C ARG A 58 15.74 11.08 8.08
N VAL A 59 15.37 11.68 6.96
CA VAL A 59 14.77 10.99 5.81
C VAL A 59 15.47 11.43 4.52
N VAL A 60 15.45 10.57 3.52
CA VAL A 60 15.98 10.86 2.17
C VAL A 60 14.81 11.18 1.25
N PRO A 61 14.68 12.42 0.77
CA PRO A 61 13.64 12.75 -0.20
C PRO A 61 13.92 12.07 -1.55
N GLY A 62 12.87 11.54 -2.18
CA GLY A 62 12.95 10.92 -3.49
C GLY A 62 11.73 11.23 -4.36
N VAL A 63 11.94 11.62 -5.62
CA VAL A 63 10.84 11.75 -6.57
C VAL A 63 10.59 10.41 -7.23
N CYS A 64 9.35 9.93 -7.10
CA CYS A 64 8.88 8.72 -7.77
C CYS A 64 7.36 8.82 -7.96
N ASP A 65 6.91 8.82 -9.20
CA ASP A 65 5.52 8.60 -9.53
C ASP A 65 5.31 7.09 -9.72
N VAL A 66 4.49 6.47 -8.88
CA VAL A 66 4.21 5.02 -8.96
C VAL A 66 3.45 4.63 -10.22
N ARG A 67 2.88 5.61 -10.95
CA ARG A 67 2.23 5.40 -12.25
C ARG A 67 3.23 5.20 -13.38
N ASP A 68 4.46 5.62 -13.19
CA ASP A 68 5.56 5.49 -14.13
C ASP A 68 6.43 4.29 -13.76
N GLY A 69 6.39 3.24 -14.61
CA GLY A 69 7.16 2.01 -14.39
C GLY A 69 8.68 2.24 -14.44
N GLU A 70 9.16 3.13 -15.31
CA GLU A 70 10.58 3.45 -15.43
C GLU A 70 11.08 4.20 -14.18
N ALA A 71 10.27 5.14 -13.66
CA ALA A 71 10.59 5.86 -12.42
C ALA A 71 10.71 4.89 -11.23
N VAL A 72 9.79 3.90 -11.13
CA VAL A 72 9.80 2.88 -10.08
C VAL A 72 11.03 1.97 -10.21
N GLN A 73 11.31 1.45 -11.41
CA GLN A 73 12.49 0.61 -11.66
C GLN A 73 13.79 1.37 -11.41
N GLY A 74 13.89 2.61 -11.88
CA GLY A 74 15.05 3.46 -11.64
C GLY A 74 15.29 3.75 -10.15
N LEU A 75 14.22 3.91 -9.36
CA LEU A 75 14.33 4.06 -7.91
C LEU A 75 14.83 2.75 -7.26
N ALA A 76 14.26 1.62 -7.65
CA ALA A 76 14.65 0.31 -7.16
C ALA A 76 16.13 0.02 -7.45
N GLN A 77 16.59 0.28 -8.69
CA GLN A 77 17.98 0.10 -9.07
C GLN A 77 18.92 0.99 -8.24
N ARG A 78 18.62 2.29 -8.09
CA ARG A 78 19.44 3.19 -7.28
C ARG A 78 19.57 2.74 -5.82
N ILE A 79 18.49 2.20 -5.25
CA ILE A 79 18.52 1.69 -3.87
C ILE A 79 19.33 0.39 -3.81
N ALA A 80 19.16 -0.50 -4.79
CA ALA A 80 19.94 -1.73 -4.90
C ALA A 80 21.44 -1.45 -5.03
N ASP A 81 21.85 -0.56 -5.94
CA ASP A 81 23.25 -0.19 -6.17
C ASP A 81 23.89 0.44 -4.92
N ARG A 82 23.12 1.25 -4.21
CA ARG A 82 23.63 1.98 -3.03
C ARG A 82 23.66 1.15 -1.77
N HIS A 83 22.70 0.24 -1.59
CA HIS A 83 22.45 -0.43 -0.31
C HIS A 83 22.41 -1.95 -0.43
N GLY A 84 22.34 -2.52 -1.62
CA GLY A 84 22.22 -3.97 -1.86
C GLY A 84 20.82 -4.54 -1.60
N GLY A 85 19.85 -3.71 -1.18
CA GLY A 85 18.49 -4.16 -0.91
C GLY A 85 17.75 -3.27 0.09
N VAL A 86 16.54 -3.70 0.47
CA VAL A 86 15.65 -2.97 1.39
C VAL A 86 15.19 -3.85 2.55
N ASP A 87 14.99 -3.24 3.71
CA ASP A 87 14.45 -3.90 4.90
C ASP A 87 12.95 -3.67 5.06
N PHE A 88 12.42 -2.56 4.52
CA PHE A 88 11.01 -2.25 4.59
C PHE A 88 10.55 -1.43 3.37
N VAL A 89 9.43 -1.82 2.79
CA VAL A 89 8.74 -1.07 1.73
C VAL A 89 7.27 -0.91 2.12
N ASP A 90 6.77 0.33 2.11
CA ASP A 90 5.35 0.64 2.20
C ASP A 90 4.86 1.26 0.89
N SER A 91 4.12 0.47 0.11
CA SER A 91 3.38 0.94 -1.05
C SER A 91 2.09 1.63 -0.58
N ASN A 92 2.23 2.89 -0.15
CA ASN A 92 1.16 3.69 0.44
C ASN A 92 0.57 4.73 -0.53
N ALA A 93 1.21 5.02 -1.65
CA ALA A 93 0.72 6.00 -2.60
C ALA A 93 -0.72 5.68 -3.06
N THR A 94 -1.61 6.67 -3.00
CA THR A 94 -3.01 6.54 -3.42
C THR A 94 -3.45 7.78 -4.19
N ALA A 95 -4.30 7.60 -5.19
CA ALA A 95 -4.97 8.70 -5.87
C ALA A 95 -6.06 9.29 -4.95
N ALA A 96 -6.21 10.59 -5.02
CA ALA A 96 -7.34 11.27 -4.39
C ALA A 96 -8.54 11.22 -5.35
N ILE A 97 -9.63 10.59 -4.91
CA ILE A 97 -10.92 10.63 -5.58
C ILE A 97 -11.86 11.57 -4.82
N SER A 98 -12.83 12.14 -5.50
CA SER A 98 -13.73 13.15 -4.95
C SER A 98 -15.19 12.84 -5.29
N PRO A 99 -16.13 12.92 -4.35
CA PRO A 99 -17.55 12.59 -4.60
C PRO A 99 -18.23 13.50 -5.60
N GLY A 100 -17.70 14.71 -5.85
CA GLY A 100 -18.25 15.65 -6.81
C GLY A 100 -17.68 15.54 -8.24
N VAL A 101 -16.82 14.55 -8.51
CA VAL A 101 -16.21 14.29 -9.81
C VAL A 101 -16.80 12.99 -10.36
N PRO A 102 -17.22 12.94 -11.65
CA PRO A 102 -17.68 11.69 -12.25
C PRO A 102 -16.63 10.59 -12.15
N ASP A 103 -17.05 9.36 -11.85
CA ASP A 103 -16.14 8.22 -11.70
C ASP A 103 -15.36 7.94 -12.99
N ALA A 104 -15.96 8.13 -14.16
CA ALA A 104 -15.30 7.99 -15.45
C ALA A 104 -14.08 8.90 -15.62
N ASP A 105 -14.08 10.07 -14.98
CA ASP A 105 -13.01 11.07 -15.08
C ASP A 105 -11.85 10.80 -14.09
N GLN A 106 -12.04 9.93 -13.11
CA GLN A 106 -11.06 9.69 -12.05
C GLN A 106 -10.62 8.22 -11.90
N VAL A 107 -11.34 7.27 -12.49
CA VAL A 107 -11.04 5.85 -12.37
C VAL A 107 -9.66 5.48 -12.91
N ASP A 108 -9.23 6.09 -14.00
CA ASP A 108 -7.92 5.79 -14.61
C ASP A 108 -6.77 6.21 -13.68
N ASP A 109 -6.85 7.40 -13.07
CA ASP A 109 -5.83 7.83 -12.09
C ASP A 109 -5.86 6.95 -10.84
N LEU A 110 -7.06 6.55 -10.39
CA LEU A 110 -7.25 5.64 -9.27
C LEU A 110 -6.58 4.29 -9.53
N ILE A 111 -6.94 3.63 -10.62
CA ILE A 111 -6.42 2.29 -10.96
C ILE A 111 -4.93 2.32 -11.24
N ASN A 112 -4.45 3.33 -11.99
CA ASN A 112 -3.04 3.43 -12.32
C ASN A 112 -2.16 3.72 -11.08
N THR A 113 -2.68 4.48 -10.10
CA THR A 113 -1.94 4.78 -8.86
C THR A 113 -2.05 3.63 -7.87
N ASN A 114 -3.28 3.22 -7.53
CA ASN A 114 -3.52 2.30 -6.42
C ASN A 114 -3.17 0.85 -6.78
N ASN A 115 -3.57 0.41 -7.97
CA ASN A 115 -3.46 -0.99 -8.38
C ASN A 115 -2.18 -1.25 -9.19
N LEU A 116 -2.07 -0.63 -10.36
CA LEU A 116 -0.88 -0.80 -11.21
C LEU A 116 0.38 -0.24 -10.53
N GLY A 117 0.25 0.84 -9.76
CA GLY A 117 1.32 1.36 -8.92
C GLY A 117 1.77 0.36 -7.86
N ALA A 118 0.83 -0.28 -7.15
CA ALA A 118 1.16 -1.31 -6.16
C ALA A 118 1.83 -2.53 -6.82
N THR A 119 1.33 -3.02 -7.95
CA THR A 119 1.96 -4.16 -8.66
C THR A 119 3.35 -3.81 -9.20
N ARG A 120 3.59 -2.57 -9.67
CA ARG A 120 4.93 -2.08 -10.04
C ARG A 120 5.88 -2.07 -8.85
N MET A 121 5.42 -1.55 -7.70
CA MET A 121 6.20 -1.55 -6.46
C MET A 121 6.54 -2.95 -5.99
N ILE A 122 5.59 -3.87 -5.99
CA ILE A 122 5.79 -5.27 -5.63
C ILE A 122 6.83 -5.93 -6.55
N ARG A 123 6.70 -5.76 -7.88
CA ARG A 123 7.64 -6.36 -8.86
C ARG A 123 9.05 -5.80 -8.74
N ALA A 124 9.18 -4.50 -8.46
CA ALA A 124 10.48 -3.85 -8.41
C ALA A 124 11.22 -4.07 -7.09
N PHE A 125 10.50 -4.08 -5.97
CA PHE A 125 11.09 -4.11 -4.64
C PHE A 125 10.98 -5.46 -3.93
N GLY A 126 10.04 -6.31 -4.31
CA GLY A 126 9.93 -7.65 -3.74
C GLY A 126 11.23 -8.47 -3.85
N PRO A 127 11.89 -8.53 -5.03
CA PRO A 127 13.16 -9.21 -5.19
C PRO A 127 14.34 -8.56 -4.44
N LEU A 128 14.18 -7.32 -4.00
CA LEU A 128 15.21 -6.56 -3.26
C LEU A 128 15.06 -6.65 -1.75
N LEU A 129 14.06 -7.38 -1.25
CA LEU A 129 13.90 -7.58 0.18
C LEU A 129 15.08 -8.39 0.73
N ARG A 130 15.72 -7.83 1.74
CA ARG A 130 16.76 -8.54 2.51
C ARG A 130 16.14 -9.65 3.36
N PRO A 131 16.91 -10.60 3.87
CA PRO A 131 16.44 -11.52 4.90
C PRO A 131 15.86 -10.75 6.09
N GLY A 132 14.67 -11.16 6.55
CA GLY A 132 13.87 -10.44 7.55
C GLY A 132 13.21 -9.17 7.05
N GLY A 133 13.29 -8.87 5.74
CA GLY A 133 12.68 -7.70 5.11
C GLY A 133 11.15 -7.81 5.00
N ARG A 134 10.50 -6.67 4.84
CA ARG A 134 9.04 -6.60 4.79
C ARG A 134 8.55 -5.69 3.67
N LEU A 135 7.57 -6.17 2.90
CA LEU A 135 6.84 -5.39 1.90
C LEU A 135 5.37 -5.32 2.32
N VAL A 136 4.88 -4.10 2.49
CA VAL A 136 3.51 -3.83 2.90
C VAL A 136 2.83 -2.98 1.84
N VAL A 137 1.56 -3.30 1.53
CA VAL A 137 0.69 -2.46 0.70
C VAL A 137 -0.40 -1.88 1.59
N THR A 138 -0.45 -0.55 1.67
CA THR A 138 -1.51 0.14 2.42
C THR A 138 -2.83 0.07 1.64
N ALA A 139 -3.78 -0.72 2.16
CA ALA A 139 -5.09 -0.99 1.58
C ALA A 139 -6.23 -0.43 2.44
N SER A 140 -7.26 -1.24 2.72
CA SER A 140 -8.43 -0.92 3.55
C SER A 140 -9.16 -2.23 3.89
N ASP A 141 -10.06 -2.20 4.87
CA ASP A 141 -11.05 -3.24 5.15
C ASP A 141 -12.01 -3.50 3.96
N PHE A 142 -12.25 -2.51 3.11
CA PHE A 142 -12.91 -2.71 1.81
C PHE A 142 -12.13 -3.62 0.84
N GLY A 143 -10.91 -3.97 1.16
CA GLY A 143 -10.03 -4.80 0.33
C GLY A 143 -10.30 -6.30 0.43
N THR A 144 -11.42 -6.75 0.99
CA THR A 144 -11.81 -8.17 1.07
C THR A 144 -12.95 -8.48 0.10
N LEU A 145 -13.12 -9.76 -0.27
CA LEU A 145 -14.22 -10.18 -1.13
C LEU A 145 -15.59 -9.99 -0.48
N ALA A 146 -15.67 -9.83 0.85
CA ALA A 146 -16.91 -9.48 1.54
C ALA A 146 -17.50 -8.14 1.07
N SER A 147 -16.66 -7.24 0.53
CA SER A 147 -17.09 -5.96 -0.04
C SER A 147 -17.52 -6.05 -1.51
N LEU A 148 -17.46 -7.23 -2.13
CA LEU A 148 -17.75 -7.46 -3.53
C LEU A 148 -18.92 -8.44 -3.71
N PRO A 149 -19.86 -8.22 -4.63
CA PRO A 149 -20.88 -9.18 -4.98
C PRO A 149 -20.30 -10.54 -5.39
N ALA A 150 -20.90 -11.63 -4.92
CA ALA A 150 -20.35 -13.00 -5.05
C ALA A 150 -20.04 -13.42 -6.50
N HIS A 151 -20.85 -12.98 -7.48
CA HIS A 151 -20.63 -13.29 -8.90
C HIS A 151 -19.35 -12.67 -9.48
N LEU A 152 -18.76 -11.67 -8.81
CA LEU A 152 -17.51 -11.03 -9.20
C LEU A 152 -16.28 -11.64 -8.50
N HIS A 153 -16.46 -12.53 -7.52
CA HIS A 153 -15.33 -13.08 -6.75
C HIS A 153 -14.32 -13.82 -7.63
N SER A 154 -14.79 -14.52 -8.68
CA SER A 154 -13.92 -15.22 -9.64
C SER A 154 -12.98 -14.31 -10.42
N ARG A 155 -13.29 -12.99 -10.49
CA ARG A 155 -12.40 -12.00 -11.11
C ARG A 155 -11.15 -11.72 -10.27
N PHE A 156 -11.13 -12.14 -9.01
CA PHE A 156 -10.01 -12.01 -8.08
C PHE A 156 -9.60 -13.38 -7.51
N ALA A 157 -9.52 -14.40 -8.37
CA ALA A 157 -9.11 -15.76 -8.00
C ALA A 157 -7.60 -15.82 -7.71
N THR A 158 -7.19 -15.26 -6.57
CA THR A 158 -5.78 -15.07 -6.18
C THR A 158 -4.97 -16.37 -6.11
N GLU A 159 -5.65 -17.52 -6.03
CA GLU A 159 -5.05 -18.87 -5.98
C GLU A 159 -4.47 -19.30 -7.34
N THR A 160 -4.98 -18.75 -8.44
CA THR A 160 -4.58 -19.15 -9.81
C THR A 160 -4.06 -18.01 -10.67
N MET A 161 -4.47 -16.79 -10.41
CA MET A 161 -4.07 -15.61 -11.19
C MET A 161 -2.59 -15.29 -11.04
N SER A 162 -2.02 -14.70 -12.09
CA SER A 162 -0.75 -13.94 -12.05
C SER A 162 -1.01 -12.45 -11.75
N LEU A 163 0.05 -11.71 -11.42
CA LEU A 163 -0.05 -10.24 -11.32
C LEU A 163 -0.40 -9.58 -12.67
N GLY A 164 -0.09 -10.24 -13.80
CA GLY A 164 -0.47 -9.77 -15.14
C GLY A 164 -1.98 -9.88 -15.36
N ASP A 165 -2.57 -11.00 -14.95
CA ASP A 165 -4.02 -11.23 -15.03
C ASP A 165 -4.76 -10.22 -14.13
N LEU A 166 -4.24 -9.94 -12.94
CA LEU A 166 -4.80 -8.93 -12.05
C LEU A 166 -4.72 -7.54 -12.66
N ASP A 167 -3.56 -7.16 -13.23
CA ASP A 167 -3.41 -5.88 -13.92
C ASP A 167 -4.44 -5.72 -15.06
N GLN A 168 -4.73 -6.79 -15.79
CA GLN A 168 -5.77 -6.77 -16.83
C GLN A 168 -7.17 -6.65 -16.21
N THR A 169 -7.48 -7.42 -15.16
CA THR A 169 -8.77 -7.34 -14.46
C THR A 169 -9.11 -5.93 -14.00
N VAL A 170 -8.13 -5.21 -13.41
CA VAL A 170 -8.39 -3.85 -12.93
C VAL A 170 -8.46 -2.82 -14.08
N ARG A 171 -7.81 -3.08 -15.23
CA ARG A 171 -7.99 -2.28 -16.45
C ARG A 171 -9.36 -2.49 -17.05
N ASP A 172 -9.82 -3.73 -17.19
CA ASP A 172 -11.16 -4.07 -17.68
C ASP A 172 -12.24 -3.42 -16.81
N TYR A 173 -12.01 -3.38 -15.50
CA TYR A 173 -12.88 -2.65 -14.58
C TYR A 173 -12.90 -1.14 -14.88
N ALA A 174 -11.74 -0.52 -15.07
CA ALA A 174 -11.66 0.91 -15.41
C ALA A 174 -12.39 1.20 -16.74
N ASP A 175 -12.24 0.32 -17.74
CA ASP A 175 -12.94 0.42 -19.02
C ASP A 175 -14.46 0.32 -18.83
N ALA A 176 -14.93 -0.58 -17.96
CA ALA A 176 -16.35 -0.70 -17.65
C ALA A 176 -16.90 0.54 -16.96
N VAL A 177 -16.14 1.18 -16.05
CA VAL A 177 -16.54 2.45 -15.43
C VAL A 177 -16.62 3.57 -16.47
N ARG A 178 -15.59 3.73 -17.30
CA ARG A 178 -15.56 4.79 -18.34
C ARG A 178 -16.68 4.67 -19.36
N SER A 179 -17.03 3.44 -19.73
CA SER A 179 -18.11 3.18 -20.69
C SER A 179 -19.51 3.19 -20.06
N GLY A 180 -19.62 3.33 -18.71
CA GLY A 180 -20.89 3.23 -18.00
C GLY A 180 -21.42 1.80 -17.84
N ALA A 181 -20.64 0.78 -18.22
CA ALA A 181 -21.07 -0.63 -18.16
C ALA A 181 -20.92 -1.25 -16.75
N ALA A 182 -20.18 -0.61 -15.84
CA ALA A 182 -19.84 -1.16 -14.55
C ALA A 182 -21.09 -1.55 -13.71
N ALA A 183 -22.09 -0.68 -13.65
CA ALA A 183 -23.33 -0.94 -12.91
C ALA A 183 -24.08 -2.17 -13.48
N GLY A 184 -24.17 -2.28 -14.81
CA GLY A 184 -24.80 -3.43 -15.49
C GLY A 184 -24.03 -4.75 -15.28
N GLN A 185 -22.75 -4.69 -14.97
CA GLN A 185 -21.92 -5.83 -14.59
C GLN A 185 -21.98 -6.15 -13.09
N GLY A 186 -22.68 -5.33 -12.31
CA GLY A 186 -22.85 -5.50 -10.86
C GLY A 186 -21.65 -5.06 -10.01
N TRP A 187 -20.77 -4.19 -10.53
CA TRP A 187 -19.71 -3.61 -9.73
C TRP A 187 -20.27 -2.66 -8.66
N PRO A 188 -19.62 -2.56 -7.49
CA PRO A 188 -19.98 -1.57 -6.47
C PRO A 188 -19.97 -0.14 -7.03
N GLU A 189 -20.91 0.69 -6.56
CA GLU A 189 -20.97 2.10 -6.95
C GLU A 189 -19.69 2.86 -6.60
N TRP A 190 -19.14 2.60 -5.42
CA TRP A 190 -17.92 3.30 -5.00
C TRP A 190 -16.68 2.68 -5.63
N ILE A 191 -16.08 3.38 -6.58
CA ILE A 191 -14.92 2.90 -7.34
C ILE A 191 -13.70 2.54 -6.47
N ASN A 192 -13.65 3.02 -5.23
CA ASN A 192 -12.58 2.68 -4.31
C ASN A 192 -12.62 1.20 -3.88
N ILE A 193 -13.79 0.57 -3.80
CA ILE A 193 -13.94 -0.82 -3.33
C ILE A 193 -13.18 -1.80 -4.22
N PRO A 194 -13.43 -1.89 -5.55
CA PRO A 194 -12.66 -2.78 -6.42
C PRO A 194 -11.17 -2.46 -6.45
N SER A 195 -10.81 -1.16 -6.33
CA SER A 195 -9.41 -0.75 -6.22
C SER A 195 -8.75 -1.32 -4.96
N LYS A 196 -9.42 -1.27 -3.79
CA LYS A 196 -8.87 -1.83 -2.54
C LYS A 196 -8.77 -3.35 -2.57
N ILE A 197 -9.74 -4.03 -3.18
CA ILE A 197 -9.68 -5.48 -3.41
C ILE A 197 -8.46 -5.83 -4.29
N GLY A 198 -8.25 -5.11 -5.39
CA GLY A 198 -7.11 -5.31 -6.27
C GLY A 198 -5.75 -5.11 -5.57
N GLN A 199 -5.64 -4.17 -4.61
CA GLN A 199 -4.41 -3.98 -3.82
C GLN A 199 -4.12 -5.20 -2.93
N VAL A 200 -5.12 -5.75 -2.24
CA VAL A 200 -4.95 -6.95 -1.40
C VAL A 200 -4.71 -8.18 -2.28
N ALA A 201 -5.42 -8.32 -3.41
CA ALA A 201 -5.20 -9.39 -4.37
C ALA A 201 -3.75 -9.41 -4.89
N ALA A 202 -3.15 -8.24 -5.18
CA ALA A 202 -1.75 -8.15 -5.62
C ALA A 202 -0.79 -8.73 -4.57
N VAL A 203 -1.02 -8.43 -3.30
CA VAL A 203 -0.25 -8.98 -2.18
C VAL A 203 -0.39 -10.50 -2.12
N ARG A 204 -1.61 -11.03 -2.15
CA ARG A 204 -1.90 -12.47 -2.08
C ARG A 204 -1.25 -13.25 -3.22
N ILE A 205 -1.39 -12.75 -4.45
CA ILE A 205 -0.81 -13.36 -5.65
C ILE A 205 0.72 -13.41 -5.55
N TYR A 206 1.35 -12.28 -5.21
CA TYR A 206 2.81 -12.21 -5.11
C TYR A 206 3.32 -13.09 -3.95
N ALA A 207 2.72 -12.98 -2.79
CA ALA A 207 3.08 -13.77 -1.62
C ALA A 207 2.98 -15.28 -1.88
N ARG A 208 1.94 -15.74 -2.59
CA ARG A 208 1.82 -17.14 -2.99
C ARG A 208 3.03 -17.60 -3.82
N GLY A 209 3.44 -16.78 -4.81
CA GLY A 209 4.57 -17.13 -5.68
C GLY A 209 5.95 -17.08 -5.03
N GLN A 210 6.07 -16.38 -3.89
CA GLN A 210 7.36 -16.22 -3.19
C GLN A 210 7.41 -16.99 -1.85
N ARG A 211 6.37 -17.76 -1.51
CA ARG A 211 6.19 -18.33 -0.16
C ARG A 211 7.40 -19.12 0.34
N GLU A 212 7.96 -20.02 -0.46
CA GLU A 212 9.08 -20.87 -0.06
C GLU A 212 10.31 -20.03 0.28
N GLN A 213 10.71 -19.14 -0.63
CA GLN A 213 11.87 -18.27 -0.42
C GLN A 213 11.64 -17.28 0.73
N ALA A 214 10.46 -16.70 0.81
CA ALA A 214 10.14 -15.74 1.87
C ALA A 214 10.13 -16.37 3.26
N MET A 215 9.65 -17.63 3.39
CA MET A 215 9.72 -18.35 4.66
C MET A 215 11.16 -18.71 5.03
N HIS A 216 11.98 -19.11 4.06
CA HIS A 216 13.42 -19.36 4.27
C HIS A 216 14.14 -18.11 4.77
N ASP A 217 13.89 -16.97 4.14
CA ASP A 217 14.55 -15.70 4.47
C ASP A 217 13.88 -14.95 5.63
N GLY A 218 12.79 -15.47 6.20
CA GLY A 218 12.04 -14.82 7.26
C GLY A 218 11.44 -13.48 6.83
N GLN A 219 10.97 -13.37 5.58
CA GLN A 219 10.37 -12.16 5.02
C GLN A 219 8.86 -12.08 5.29
N LEU A 220 8.32 -10.86 5.32
CA LEU A 220 6.88 -10.61 5.38
C LEU A 220 6.42 -9.82 4.14
N ILE A 221 5.40 -10.35 3.47
CA ILE A 221 4.67 -9.66 2.41
C ILE A 221 3.21 -9.64 2.85
N SER A 222 2.63 -8.45 3.10
CA SER A 222 1.27 -8.32 3.60
C SER A 222 0.60 -7.04 3.11
N ALA A 223 -0.73 -6.98 3.20
CA ALA A 223 -1.48 -5.73 3.09
C ALA A 223 -1.83 -5.21 4.50
N VAL A 224 -1.98 -3.90 4.64
CA VAL A 224 -2.38 -3.29 5.92
C VAL A 224 -3.61 -2.41 5.74
N CYS A 225 -4.60 -2.58 6.62
CA CYS A 225 -5.71 -1.64 6.79
C CYS A 225 -5.37 -0.69 7.95
N PRO A 226 -5.15 0.60 7.68
CA PRO A 226 -4.87 1.57 8.74
C PRO A 226 -6.13 1.99 9.51
N GLY A 227 -7.32 1.53 9.11
CA GLY A 227 -8.62 2.03 9.58
C GLY A 227 -8.96 3.42 9.01
N LEU A 228 -9.98 4.06 9.56
CA LEU A 228 -10.32 5.42 9.17
C LEU A 228 -9.27 6.40 9.69
N VAL A 229 -8.60 7.08 8.77
CA VAL A 229 -7.52 8.04 9.08
C VAL A 229 -7.96 9.44 8.65
N ASP A 230 -7.83 10.42 9.53
CA ASP A 230 -8.13 11.81 9.23
C ASP A 230 -7.09 12.41 8.27
N THR A 231 -7.39 12.33 6.98
CA THR A 231 -6.53 12.81 5.89
C THR A 231 -7.34 13.60 4.86
N ARG A 232 -6.62 14.32 3.99
CA ARG A 232 -7.24 14.99 2.83
C ARG A 232 -7.99 14.00 1.92
N ALA A 233 -7.56 12.73 1.86
CA ALA A 233 -8.17 11.72 0.99
C ALA A 233 -9.48 11.17 1.57
N SER A 234 -9.61 11.06 2.90
CA SER A 234 -10.79 10.49 3.55
C SER A 234 -11.90 11.50 3.83
N ARG A 235 -11.54 12.73 4.22
CA ARG A 235 -12.50 13.78 4.61
C ARG A 235 -13.66 14.02 3.65
N PRO A 236 -13.50 13.97 2.30
CA PRO A 236 -14.62 14.17 1.38
C PRO A 236 -15.67 13.05 1.42
N TRP A 237 -15.34 11.87 1.96
CA TRP A 237 -16.17 10.67 1.92
C TRP A 237 -16.88 10.35 3.23
N PHE A 238 -16.40 10.91 4.33
CA PHE A 238 -16.95 10.66 5.65
C PHE A 238 -17.35 11.97 6.31
N THR A 239 -18.64 12.12 6.60
CA THR A 239 -19.20 13.31 7.27
C THR A 239 -18.87 13.31 8.77
N ASP A 240 -18.82 12.12 9.39
CA ASP A 240 -18.40 11.95 10.78
C ASP A 240 -16.96 11.41 10.82
N MET A 241 -16.06 12.26 11.30
CA MET A 241 -14.65 11.95 11.51
C MET A 241 -14.29 11.75 12.98
N SER A 242 -15.28 11.65 13.88
CA SER A 242 -15.05 11.53 15.33
C SER A 242 -14.27 10.28 15.72
N GLN A 243 -14.44 9.19 14.94
CA GLN A 243 -13.73 7.94 15.12
C GLN A 243 -12.43 7.84 14.28
N ALA A 244 -12.11 8.86 13.50
CA ALA A 244 -10.92 8.85 12.67
C ALA A 244 -9.66 9.02 13.50
N GLN A 245 -8.69 8.16 13.25
CA GLN A 245 -7.36 8.27 13.83
C GLN A 245 -6.57 9.41 13.16
N SER A 246 -5.73 10.10 13.91
CA SER A 246 -4.71 10.95 13.29
C SER A 246 -3.75 10.09 12.45
N PRO A 247 -3.12 10.64 11.39
CA PRO A 247 -2.10 9.92 10.64
C PRO A 247 -0.98 9.35 11.51
N ARG A 248 -0.63 10.01 12.60
CA ARG A 248 0.38 9.56 13.55
C ARG A 248 -0.07 8.31 14.32
N GLN A 249 -1.31 8.25 14.75
CA GLN A 249 -1.87 7.08 15.43
C GLN A 249 -1.97 5.89 14.49
N ALA A 250 -2.51 6.10 13.27
CA ALA A 250 -2.63 5.04 12.27
C ALA A 250 -1.26 4.49 11.80
N ALA A 251 -0.22 5.33 11.77
CA ALA A 251 1.13 4.91 11.41
C ALA A 251 1.76 3.93 12.42
N ILE A 252 1.27 3.89 13.67
CA ILE A 252 1.83 3.01 14.71
C ILE A 252 1.78 1.55 14.27
N ASP A 253 0.67 1.10 13.70
CA ASP A 253 0.50 -0.30 13.30
C ASP A 253 1.37 -0.65 12.09
N VAL A 254 1.53 0.25 11.13
CA VAL A 254 2.45 0.07 9.99
C VAL A 254 3.91 0.02 10.46
N VAL A 255 4.29 0.90 11.39
CA VAL A 255 5.65 0.89 11.98
C VAL A 255 5.89 -0.38 12.81
N LYS A 256 4.89 -0.88 13.53
CA LYS A 256 4.99 -2.19 14.22
C LYS A 256 5.23 -3.33 13.25
N LEU A 257 4.56 -3.36 12.09
CA LEU A 257 4.84 -4.35 11.04
C LEU A 257 6.29 -4.23 10.52
N ALA A 258 6.85 -3.02 10.51
CA ALA A 258 8.22 -2.78 10.06
C ALA A 258 9.28 -3.16 11.11
N THR A 259 8.98 -3.08 12.40
CA THR A 259 9.99 -3.12 13.47
C THR A 259 9.79 -4.26 14.48
N GLY A 260 8.57 -4.79 14.58
CA GLY A 260 8.21 -5.88 15.49
C GLY A 260 8.63 -7.26 14.98
N PRO A 261 8.32 -8.32 15.72
CA PRO A 261 8.52 -9.69 15.25
C PRO A 261 7.66 -9.96 13.99
N ILE A 262 8.18 -10.80 13.10
CA ILE A 262 7.39 -11.29 11.96
C ILE A 262 6.51 -12.43 12.44
N GLU A 263 5.22 -12.28 12.21
CA GLU A 263 4.21 -13.30 12.49
C GLU A 263 3.87 -14.03 11.18
N PRO A 264 4.31 -15.29 11.00
CA PRO A 264 4.16 -16.02 9.72
C PRO A 264 2.73 -16.13 9.22
N GLN A 265 1.73 -16.11 10.09
CA GLN A 265 0.31 -16.14 9.72
C GLN A 265 -0.16 -14.88 9.00
N MET A 266 0.55 -13.76 9.13
CA MET A 266 0.23 -12.50 8.43
C MET A 266 0.74 -12.48 6.98
N TYR A 267 1.50 -13.49 6.59
CA TYR A 267 2.09 -13.56 5.25
C TYR A 267 1.03 -13.77 4.17
N GLY A 268 0.95 -12.85 3.23
CA GLY A 268 -0.06 -12.84 2.15
C GLY A 268 -1.42 -12.30 2.58
N GLU A 269 -1.59 -11.83 3.81
CA GLU A 269 -2.88 -11.46 4.37
C GLU A 269 -3.07 -9.96 4.52
N LEU A 270 -4.33 -9.52 4.63
CA LEU A 270 -4.70 -8.17 5.04
C LEU A 270 -4.72 -8.10 6.57
N VAL A 271 -3.93 -7.18 7.12
CA VAL A 271 -3.76 -7.04 8.58
C VAL A 271 -4.31 -5.70 9.06
N GLN A 272 -5.08 -5.72 10.14
CA GLN A 272 -5.53 -4.51 10.85
C GLN A 272 -5.26 -4.67 12.35
N ARG A 273 -4.51 -3.76 12.94
CA ARG A 273 -4.18 -3.77 14.39
C ARG A 273 -3.67 -5.12 14.90
N GLY A 274 -2.81 -5.78 14.11
CA GLY A 274 -2.26 -7.10 14.45
C GLY A 274 -3.23 -8.27 14.25
N ARG A 275 -4.39 -8.07 13.64
CA ARG A 275 -5.36 -9.13 13.33
C ARG A 275 -5.50 -9.28 11.82
N ILE A 276 -5.69 -10.52 11.36
CA ILE A 276 -5.97 -10.82 9.96
C ILE A 276 -7.44 -10.52 9.69
N LEU A 277 -7.71 -9.77 8.62
CA LEU A 277 -9.03 -9.62 8.03
C LEU A 277 -9.19 -10.71 6.96
N PRO A 278 -10.17 -11.63 7.10
CA PRO A 278 -10.33 -12.74 6.17
C PRO A 278 -10.62 -12.26 4.74
N TRP A 279 -9.99 -12.90 3.75
CA TRP A 279 -10.16 -12.54 2.35
C TRP A 279 -11.58 -12.77 1.83
N SER A 280 -12.19 -13.91 2.19
CA SER A 280 -13.46 -14.39 1.61
C SER A 280 -14.62 -14.51 2.61
N GLU A 281 -14.40 -14.28 3.89
CA GLU A 281 -15.45 -14.29 4.89
C GLU A 281 -15.99 -12.89 5.15
N PRO A 282 -17.29 -12.73 5.47
CA PRO A 282 -17.82 -11.44 5.90
C PRO A 282 -17.01 -10.94 7.09
N ALA A 283 -16.57 -9.68 7.04
CA ALA A 283 -15.98 -9.06 8.22
C ALA A 283 -16.98 -9.21 9.38
N ALA A 284 -16.58 -9.92 10.44
CA ALA A 284 -17.38 -9.98 11.65
C ALA A 284 -17.68 -8.54 12.04
N ALA A 285 -18.97 -8.20 12.17
CA ALA A 285 -19.39 -6.86 12.54
C ALA A 285 -18.54 -6.42 13.73
N VAL A 286 -17.74 -5.36 13.52
CA VAL A 286 -16.97 -4.77 14.61
C VAL A 286 -18.00 -4.31 15.64
N GLN A 287 -18.19 -5.12 16.69
CA GLN A 287 -18.96 -4.68 17.84
C GLN A 287 -18.23 -3.46 18.39
N THR A 288 -18.79 -2.29 18.10
CA THR A 288 -18.45 -1.06 18.80
C THR A 288 -18.82 -1.26 20.26
N ALA A 289 -17.82 -1.51 21.09
CA ALA A 289 -17.94 -1.39 22.54
C ALA A 289 -17.57 0.02 22.96
#